data_226799ce63c3679e323b6e777aef79d4
#
_entry.id   226799ce63c3679e323b6e777aef79d4
#
_cell.length_a   1.000
_cell.length_b   1.000
_cell.length_c   1.000
_cell.angle_alpha   90.00
_cell.angle_beta   90.00
_cell.angle_gamma   90.00
#
_symmetry.space_group_name_H-M   'P 1'
#
loop_
_entity.id
_entity.type
_entity.pdbx_description
1 polymer ?
#
loop_
_entity_poly.entity_id
_entity_poly.type
_entity_poly.pdbx_seq_one_letter_code
_entity_poly.pdbx_strand_id
1 'polypeptide(L)'
;MENNNKRIHSFTNDVMSDSDAVSLAEKIKNKEISAEEVVKASIARAEKVNPQLQAIVTKNFDAALEQAKKSSTGYFAGIPTYIKDLTNIEGIKTFYGSEALLTIPPSKQTDPIAKQIFDQGFIHMGNSSLPEFGLTCSTELIHQEDTRNPWQTDYSCGGSSGGAAALVAAGVVPIAHSADGGGSTRIPAACCGLVGLKASRGRLLASKMFQTQIIDIAIDGVISRSVRDTAHFYTEAEKYYKNPKLKPLGTVNQGLTKKLRIGFSNDSLKGLKGDGPTESVLLKTVKLLEDLGHEVQLVKIPIEEQFVDDFIYLWEMLAFLTKKFGWAMFGKHFDNNKLTNVVNGLSKRYPKNIWRTPGFLHRLKKAYYDYDNMFKSLQIDVMLTPTLAHTTPIIGHLGADLDFETMFKRMTNWACYTPYANASGGPAISLPMGNDPSTDLPIGMMFWANHGEDTLLLELAYQLEEAQPWKKITN
;
A
#
# COMPACT_ATOMS: atom_id res chain seq x y z
N MET A 1 -18.76 -15.50 26.42
CA MET A 1 -18.36 -14.33 25.60
C MET A 1 -18.79 -14.65 24.19
N GLU A 2 -19.85 -14.02 23.72
CA GLU A 2 -20.30 -14.19 22.33
C GLU A 2 -19.19 -13.67 21.43
N ASN A 3 -18.58 -14.59 20.69
CA ASN A 3 -17.64 -14.27 19.64
C ASN A 3 -18.43 -13.69 18.45
N ASN A 4 -18.85 -12.43 18.58
CA ASN A 4 -19.48 -11.70 17.49
C ASN A 4 -18.38 -11.48 16.43
N ASN A 5 -18.24 -12.46 15.54
CA ASN A 5 -17.28 -12.42 14.45
C ASN A 5 -17.69 -11.27 13.49
N LYS A 6 -17.09 -10.09 13.71
CA LYS A 6 -17.37 -8.88 12.95
C LYS A 6 -16.69 -8.86 11.58
N ARG A 7 -16.47 -10.05 10.99
CA ARG A 7 -15.92 -10.18 9.63
C ARG A 7 -16.94 -9.73 8.60
N ILE A 8 -16.46 -8.97 7.64
CA ILE A 8 -17.28 -8.44 6.55
C ILE A 8 -16.61 -8.75 5.22
N HIS A 9 -17.26 -9.57 4.42
CA HIS A 9 -16.83 -9.85 3.06
C HIS A 9 -18.03 -10.04 2.12
N SER A 10 -17.75 -9.89 0.83
CA SER A 10 -18.74 -10.01 -0.24
C SER A 10 -18.60 -11.27 -1.08
N PHE A 11 -17.64 -12.16 -0.74
CA PHE A 11 -17.46 -13.42 -1.47
C PHE A 11 -18.77 -14.22 -1.45
N THR A 12 -19.18 -14.64 -2.63
CA THR A 12 -20.39 -15.40 -2.89
C THR A 12 -20.23 -16.16 -4.21
N ASN A 13 -21.13 -17.07 -4.52
CA ASN A 13 -21.15 -17.84 -5.77
C ASN A 13 -21.72 -17.01 -6.93
N ASP A 14 -21.16 -15.84 -7.19
CA ASP A 14 -21.42 -15.01 -8.37
C ASP A 14 -20.33 -15.24 -9.44
N VAL A 15 -20.37 -14.52 -10.56
CA VAL A 15 -19.41 -14.66 -11.67
C VAL A 15 -17.95 -14.39 -11.29
N MET A 16 -17.72 -13.60 -10.21
CA MET A 16 -16.39 -13.35 -9.69
C MET A 16 -15.92 -14.45 -8.74
N SER A 17 -16.85 -15.08 -7.99
CA SER A 17 -16.50 -16.08 -6.96
C SER A 17 -15.36 -15.60 -6.04
N ASP A 18 -14.31 -16.40 -5.85
CA ASP A 18 -13.05 -16.02 -5.18
C ASP A 18 -11.89 -15.81 -6.18
N SER A 19 -12.20 -15.69 -7.47
CA SER A 19 -11.21 -15.51 -8.54
C SER A 19 -10.36 -14.27 -8.33
N ASP A 20 -9.07 -14.37 -8.68
CA ASP A 20 -8.16 -13.22 -8.75
C ASP A 20 -8.30 -12.49 -10.11
N ALA A 21 -7.58 -11.39 -10.31
CA ALA A 21 -7.71 -10.56 -11.52
C ALA A 21 -7.26 -11.31 -12.78
N VAL A 22 -6.20 -12.10 -12.70
CA VAL A 22 -5.69 -12.90 -13.82
C VAL A 22 -6.73 -13.92 -14.24
N SER A 23 -7.31 -14.68 -13.30
CA SER A 23 -8.34 -15.67 -13.60
C SER A 23 -9.59 -15.05 -14.22
N LEU A 24 -10.04 -13.89 -13.70
CA LEU A 24 -11.16 -13.17 -14.30
C LEU A 24 -10.84 -12.67 -15.70
N ALA A 25 -9.65 -12.15 -15.94
CA ALA A 25 -9.22 -11.69 -17.26
C ALA A 25 -9.20 -12.84 -18.29
N GLU A 26 -8.71 -14.01 -17.88
CA GLU A 26 -8.73 -15.23 -18.72
C GLU A 26 -10.15 -15.66 -19.06
N LYS A 27 -11.06 -15.71 -18.09
CA LYS A 27 -12.48 -16.06 -18.31
C LYS A 27 -13.18 -15.07 -19.26
N ILE A 28 -12.91 -13.76 -19.12
CA ILE A 28 -13.45 -12.73 -20.01
C ILE A 28 -12.88 -12.93 -21.44
N LYS A 29 -11.59 -13.13 -21.57
CA LYS A 29 -10.92 -13.37 -22.86
C LYS A 29 -11.47 -14.61 -23.57
N ASN A 30 -11.74 -15.68 -22.82
CA ASN A 30 -12.32 -16.92 -23.31
C ASN A 30 -13.84 -16.83 -23.57
N LYS A 31 -14.48 -15.69 -23.24
CA LYS A 31 -15.94 -15.47 -23.34
C LYS A 31 -16.77 -16.41 -22.45
N GLU A 32 -16.19 -16.88 -21.35
CA GLU A 32 -16.90 -17.65 -20.32
C GLU A 32 -17.80 -16.75 -19.47
N ILE A 33 -17.34 -15.51 -19.25
CA ILE A 33 -18.07 -14.42 -18.60
C ILE A 33 -17.84 -13.12 -19.37
N SER A 34 -18.71 -12.13 -19.19
CA SER A 34 -18.54 -10.79 -19.77
C SER A 34 -17.98 -9.79 -18.76
N ALA A 35 -17.31 -8.74 -19.25
CA ALA A 35 -16.89 -7.62 -18.42
C ALA A 35 -18.07 -6.94 -17.71
N GLU A 36 -19.22 -6.86 -18.36
CA GLU A 36 -20.45 -6.29 -17.79
C GLU A 36 -20.95 -7.09 -16.58
N GLU A 37 -20.94 -8.43 -16.65
CA GLU A 37 -21.29 -9.29 -15.52
C GLU A 37 -20.32 -9.12 -14.34
N VAL A 38 -19.01 -9.04 -14.62
CA VAL A 38 -17.98 -8.84 -13.58
C VAL A 38 -18.16 -7.48 -12.90
N VAL A 39 -18.41 -6.40 -13.67
CA VAL A 39 -18.63 -5.07 -13.12
C VAL A 39 -19.92 -5.00 -12.31
N LYS A 40 -21.01 -5.62 -12.79
CA LYS A 40 -22.28 -5.72 -12.03
C LYS A 40 -22.08 -6.46 -10.71
N ALA A 41 -21.36 -7.58 -10.72
CA ALA A 41 -21.06 -8.32 -9.50
C ALA A 41 -20.20 -7.48 -8.53
N SER A 42 -19.20 -6.76 -9.02
CA SER A 42 -18.37 -5.86 -8.21
C SER A 42 -19.19 -4.72 -7.58
N ILE A 43 -20.15 -4.13 -8.33
CA ILE A 43 -21.07 -3.11 -7.80
C ILE A 43 -21.91 -3.70 -6.67
N ALA A 44 -22.57 -4.84 -6.89
CA ALA A 44 -23.39 -5.49 -5.87
C ALA A 44 -22.57 -5.84 -4.61
N ARG A 45 -21.35 -6.32 -4.78
CA ARG A 45 -20.40 -6.57 -3.69
C ARG A 45 -20.05 -5.29 -2.93
N ALA A 46 -19.77 -4.18 -3.63
CA ALA A 46 -19.49 -2.89 -3.03
C ALA A 46 -20.67 -2.37 -2.22
N GLU A 47 -21.88 -2.41 -2.76
CA GLU A 47 -23.11 -1.96 -2.09
C GLU A 47 -23.43 -2.78 -0.84
N LYS A 48 -23.11 -4.08 -0.85
CA LYS A 48 -23.30 -4.98 0.31
C LYS A 48 -22.37 -4.62 1.48
N VAL A 49 -21.08 -4.35 1.21
CA VAL A 49 -20.08 -4.25 2.31
C VAL A 49 -19.66 -2.83 2.64
N ASN A 50 -19.74 -1.89 1.69
CA ASN A 50 -19.24 -0.54 1.91
C ASN A 50 -20.01 0.25 3.00
N PRO A 51 -21.30 0.05 3.26
CA PRO A 51 -21.97 0.69 4.39
C PRO A 51 -21.32 0.42 5.75
N GLN A 52 -20.59 -0.70 5.89
CA GLN A 52 -19.87 -1.07 7.10
C GLN A 52 -18.38 -0.81 7.01
N LEU A 53 -17.79 -0.84 5.80
CA LEU A 53 -16.35 -0.66 5.59
C LEU A 53 -15.93 0.80 5.39
N GLN A 54 -16.82 1.65 4.86
CA GLN A 54 -16.55 3.07 4.58
C GLN A 54 -15.26 3.29 3.73
N ALA A 55 -15.07 2.43 2.72
CA ALA A 55 -13.85 2.36 1.93
C ALA A 55 -13.94 3.12 0.59
N ILE A 56 -15.15 3.55 0.17
CA ILE A 56 -15.39 4.22 -1.12
C ILE A 56 -15.73 5.69 -0.87
N VAL A 57 -14.92 6.59 -1.42
CA VAL A 57 -15.13 8.05 -1.35
C VAL A 57 -16.01 8.54 -2.50
N THR A 58 -15.71 8.08 -3.71
CA THR A 58 -16.45 8.45 -4.93
C THR A 58 -16.83 7.19 -5.69
N LYS A 59 -18.12 7.08 -6.04
CA LYS A 59 -18.65 6.00 -6.90
C LYS A 59 -18.61 6.46 -8.37
N ASN A 60 -18.20 5.56 -9.26
CA ASN A 60 -18.20 5.76 -10.73
C ASN A 60 -18.96 4.62 -11.44
N PHE A 61 -19.98 4.06 -10.81
CA PHE A 61 -20.63 2.81 -11.21
C PHE A 61 -21.30 2.89 -12.58
N ASP A 62 -22.03 3.97 -12.86
CA ASP A 62 -22.73 4.12 -14.15
C ASP A 62 -21.72 4.19 -15.32
N ALA A 63 -20.66 4.99 -15.18
CA ALA A 63 -19.61 5.07 -16.20
C ALA A 63 -18.84 3.76 -16.34
N ALA A 64 -18.60 3.03 -15.23
CA ALA A 64 -17.97 1.71 -15.24
C ALA A 64 -18.82 0.69 -16.02
N LEU A 65 -20.16 0.68 -15.82
CA LEU A 65 -21.08 -0.18 -16.57
C LEU A 65 -21.07 0.17 -18.06
N GLU A 66 -21.10 1.45 -18.42
CA GLU A 66 -21.04 1.87 -19.82
C GLU A 66 -19.68 1.52 -20.48
N GLN A 67 -18.59 1.58 -19.72
CA GLN A 67 -17.27 1.14 -20.19
C GLN A 67 -17.24 -0.39 -20.39
N ALA A 68 -17.81 -1.16 -19.48
CA ALA A 68 -17.85 -2.62 -19.53
C ALA A 68 -18.61 -3.19 -20.74
N LYS A 69 -19.56 -2.43 -21.31
CA LYS A 69 -20.29 -2.80 -22.54
C LYS A 69 -19.45 -2.64 -23.81
N LYS A 70 -18.36 -1.86 -23.73
CA LYS A 70 -17.48 -1.60 -24.88
C LYS A 70 -16.34 -2.63 -24.91
N SER A 71 -15.87 -2.96 -26.12
CA SER A 71 -14.65 -3.75 -26.24
C SER A 71 -13.47 -2.99 -25.62
N SER A 72 -12.75 -3.62 -24.72
CA SER A 72 -11.53 -3.08 -24.09
C SER A 72 -10.33 -3.87 -24.58
N THR A 73 -9.18 -3.20 -24.61
CA THR A 73 -7.87 -3.81 -24.93
C THR A 73 -7.03 -3.84 -23.66
N GLY A 74 -6.00 -4.68 -23.63
CA GLY A 74 -5.10 -4.87 -22.50
C GLY A 74 -5.31 -6.20 -21.81
N TYR A 75 -4.34 -6.60 -21.02
CA TYR A 75 -4.35 -7.90 -20.34
C TYR A 75 -5.51 -8.02 -19.35
N PHE A 76 -5.78 -6.94 -18.60
CA PHE A 76 -6.86 -6.86 -17.61
C PHE A 76 -8.15 -6.26 -18.16
N ALA A 77 -8.42 -6.44 -19.46
CA ALA A 77 -9.61 -5.90 -20.10
C ALA A 77 -10.89 -6.34 -19.38
N GLY A 78 -11.65 -5.38 -18.86
CA GLY A 78 -12.90 -5.61 -18.15
C GLY A 78 -12.78 -5.86 -16.65
N ILE A 79 -11.59 -5.84 -16.07
CA ILE A 79 -11.39 -6.05 -14.64
C ILE A 79 -11.66 -4.75 -13.85
N PRO A 80 -12.57 -4.78 -12.84
CA PRO A 80 -12.87 -3.62 -12.00
C PRO A 80 -11.71 -3.33 -11.04
N THR A 81 -11.42 -2.02 -10.83
CA THR A 81 -10.45 -1.54 -9.85
C THR A 81 -10.89 -0.22 -9.24
N TYR A 82 -10.37 0.10 -8.05
CA TYR A 82 -10.50 1.41 -7.42
C TYR A 82 -9.17 2.16 -7.48
N ILE A 83 -9.25 3.47 -7.63
CA ILE A 83 -8.09 4.36 -7.59
C ILE A 83 -8.07 5.08 -6.25
N LYS A 84 -6.92 5.15 -5.60
CA LYS A 84 -6.77 5.88 -4.34
C LYS A 84 -7.07 7.36 -4.53
N ASP A 85 -7.84 7.97 -3.64
CA ASP A 85 -8.34 9.36 -3.74
C ASP A 85 -7.25 10.43 -3.51
N LEU A 86 -6.05 10.18 -4.03
CA LEU A 86 -4.95 11.13 -4.16
C LEU A 86 -4.44 11.25 -5.61
N THR A 87 -4.99 10.44 -6.51
CA THR A 87 -4.61 10.38 -7.91
C THR A 87 -5.73 10.97 -8.76
N ASN A 88 -5.40 11.97 -9.56
CA ASN A 88 -6.39 12.68 -10.35
C ASN A 88 -6.89 11.86 -11.54
N ILE A 89 -8.19 11.90 -11.75
CA ILE A 89 -8.87 11.34 -12.92
C ILE A 89 -9.75 12.43 -13.52
N GLU A 90 -9.64 12.65 -14.81
CA GLU A 90 -10.42 13.64 -15.54
C GLU A 90 -11.92 13.46 -15.28
N GLY A 91 -12.61 14.55 -14.96
CA GLY A 91 -14.03 14.55 -14.62
C GLY A 91 -14.39 14.10 -13.20
N ILE A 92 -13.43 13.57 -12.41
CA ILE A 92 -13.64 13.11 -11.04
C ILE A 92 -13.00 14.09 -10.04
N LYS A 93 -13.67 14.33 -8.91
CA LYS A 93 -13.08 15.09 -7.79
C LYS A 93 -12.11 14.22 -7.03
N THR A 94 -10.99 14.80 -6.60
CA THR A 94 -9.98 14.16 -5.75
C THR A 94 -9.87 14.96 -4.46
N PHE A 95 -10.30 14.38 -3.33
CA PHE A 95 -10.38 15.09 -2.05
C PHE A 95 -9.11 14.96 -1.20
N TYR A 96 -8.19 14.06 -1.57
CA TYR A 96 -6.95 13.79 -0.83
C TYR A 96 -7.20 13.41 0.64
N GLY A 97 -8.37 12.85 0.95
CA GLY A 97 -8.79 12.54 2.31
C GLY A 97 -8.96 13.77 3.21
N SER A 98 -9.11 14.98 2.65
CA SER A 98 -9.11 16.24 3.38
C SER A 98 -10.39 17.05 3.19
N GLU A 99 -10.99 17.50 4.30
CA GLU A 99 -12.07 18.49 4.26
C GLU A 99 -11.65 19.86 3.71
N ALA A 100 -10.37 20.15 3.75
CA ALA A 100 -9.83 21.37 3.16
C ALA A 100 -10.11 21.45 1.64
N LEU A 101 -10.52 20.34 1.00
CA LEU A 101 -10.73 20.23 -0.44
C LEU A 101 -12.18 19.86 -0.83
N LEU A 102 -13.16 19.95 0.06
CA LEU A 102 -14.56 19.58 -0.24
C LEU A 102 -15.18 20.35 -1.43
N THR A 103 -14.70 21.57 -1.69
CA THR A 103 -15.19 22.42 -2.81
C THR A 103 -14.34 22.30 -4.08
N ILE A 104 -13.37 21.34 -4.11
CA ILE A 104 -12.50 21.16 -5.28
C ILE A 104 -13.34 20.77 -6.51
N PRO A 105 -13.09 21.38 -7.68
CA PRO A 105 -13.76 20.95 -8.91
C PRO A 105 -13.24 19.60 -9.39
N PRO A 106 -13.98 18.93 -10.28
CA PRO A 106 -13.46 17.75 -10.97
C PRO A 106 -12.13 18.04 -11.65
N SER A 107 -11.23 17.04 -11.62
CA SER A 107 -9.91 17.18 -12.25
C SER A 107 -10.04 17.37 -13.76
N LYS A 108 -9.19 18.22 -14.33
CA LYS A 108 -9.13 18.46 -15.78
C LYS A 108 -8.24 17.46 -16.54
N GLN A 109 -7.53 16.61 -15.83
CA GLN A 109 -6.56 15.68 -16.40
C GLN A 109 -6.47 14.43 -15.56
N THR A 110 -6.21 13.31 -16.22
CA THR A 110 -5.87 12.04 -15.59
C THR A 110 -4.36 11.96 -15.36
N ASP A 111 -3.95 11.56 -14.17
CA ASP A 111 -2.54 11.38 -13.80
C ASP A 111 -1.89 10.24 -14.59
N PRO A 112 -0.57 10.30 -14.84
CA PRO A 112 0.12 9.31 -15.66
C PRO A 112 -0.04 7.87 -15.17
N ILE A 113 0.01 7.65 -13.86
CA ILE A 113 -0.20 6.31 -13.30
C ILE A 113 -1.61 5.78 -13.55
N ALA A 114 -2.64 6.61 -13.41
CA ALA A 114 -4.01 6.18 -13.69
C ALA A 114 -4.19 5.81 -15.17
N LYS A 115 -3.57 6.57 -16.09
CA LYS A 115 -3.52 6.19 -17.52
C LYS A 115 -2.82 4.84 -17.72
N GLN A 116 -1.66 4.63 -17.10
CA GLN A 116 -0.93 3.36 -17.16
C GLN A 116 -1.75 2.18 -16.64
N ILE A 117 -2.62 2.39 -15.63
CA ILE A 117 -3.55 1.38 -15.13
C ILE A 117 -4.67 1.13 -16.15
N PHE A 118 -5.29 2.19 -16.67
CA PHE A 118 -6.42 2.05 -17.60
C PHE A 118 -6.00 1.46 -18.96
N ASP A 119 -4.77 1.73 -19.40
CA ASP A 119 -4.23 1.15 -20.64
C ASP A 119 -3.96 -0.37 -20.53
N GLN A 120 -3.90 -0.91 -19.31
CA GLN A 120 -3.92 -2.34 -19.08
C GLN A 120 -5.34 -2.96 -19.20
N GLY A 121 -6.38 -2.14 -19.38
CA GLY A 121 -7.76 -2.54 -19.58
C GLY A 121 -8.64 -2.50 -18.32
N PHE A 122 -8.13 -2.04 -17.19
CA PHE A 122 -8.90 -1.92 -15.95
C PHE A 122 -10.07 -0.93 -16.08
N ILE A 123 -11.18 -1.25 -15.43
CA ILE A 123 -12.38 -0.41 -15.35
C ILE A 123 -12.41 0.33 -14.01
N HIS A 124 -12.53 1.66 -14.07
CA HIS A 124 -12.55 2.52 -12.90
C HIS A 124 -13.92 2.49 -12.20
N MET A 125 -13.98 1.87 -11.03
CA MET A 125 -15.19 1.75 -10.21
C MET A 125 -15.45 2.97 -9.31
N GLY A 126 -14.44 3.76 -9.03
CA GLY A 126 -14.48 4.89 -8.12
C GLY A 126 -13.19 5.10 -7.35
N ASN A 127 -13.21 6.05 -6.41
CA ASN A 127 -12.04 6.36 -5.59
C ASN A 127 -12.14 5.71 -4.20
N SER A 128 -11.04 5.11 -3.75
CA SER A 128 -10.91 4.51 -2.41
C SER A 128 -10.39 5.50 -1.38
N SER A 129 -10.83 5.36 -0.13
CA SER A 129 -10.49 6.23 0.99
C SER A 129 -9.02 6.18 1.38
N LEU A 130 -8.55 7.29 1.96
CA LEU A 130 -7.24 7.46 2.55
C LEU A 130 -7.32 8.54 3.65
N PRO A 131 -6.39 8.57 4.62
CA PRO A 131 -6.31 9.67 5.58
C PRO A 131 -5.78 10.94 4.92
N GLU A 132 -5.95 12.09 5.56
CA GLU A 132 -5.62 13.40 5.04
C GLU A 132 -4.21 13.48 4.43
N PHE A 133 -4.14 13.79 3.14
CA PHE A 133 -2.93 13.83 2.28
C PHE A 133 -2.05 12.55 2.38
N GLY A 134 -2.60 11.46 2.89
CA GLY A 134 -1.84 10.22 3.08
C GLY A 134 -0.80 10.28 4.19
N LEU A 135 -0.91 11.21 5.13
CA LEU A 135 0.12 11.50 6.13
C LEU A 135 0.09 10.59 7.37
N THR A 136 -0.88 9.69 7.50
CA THR A 136 -0.93 8.71 8.59
C THR A 136 -0.90 7.27 8.09
N CYS A 137 -0.57 6.34 9.00
CA CYS A 137 -0.54 4.89 8.72
C CYS A 137 -1.84 4.17 9.10
N SER A 138 -2.89 4.93 9.45
CA SER A 138 -4.26 4.45 9.64
C SER A 138 -5.23 5.30 8.84
N THR A 139 -6.33 4.70 8.37
CA THR A 139 -7.39 5.39 7.61
C THR A 139 -8.55 5.74 8.53
N GLU A 140 -8.20 6.45 9.60
CA GLU A 140 -9.13 7.01 10.58
C GLU A 140 -9.33 8.50 10.29
N LEU A 141 -10.58 8.91 10.09
CA LEU A 141 -10.95 10.21 9.54
C LEU A 141 -11.67 11.04 10.62
N ILE A 142 -11.48 12.36 10.65
CA ILE A 142 -12.10 13.23 11.67
C ILE A 142 -13.60 13.48 11.38
N HIS A 143 -13.94 13.64 10.11
CA HIS A 143 -15.24 14.15 9.70
C HIS A 143 -16.02 13.19 8.79
N GLN A 144 -15.49 12.00 8.60
CA GLN A 144 -16.13 10.88 7.90
C GLN A 144 -16.00 9.65 8.79
N GLU A 145 -16.80 8.64 8.51
CA GLU A 145 -16.64 7.37 9.21
C GLU A 145 -15.29 6.72 8.84
N ASP A 146 -14.67 6.10 9.84
CA ASP A 146 -13.40 5.41 9.68
C ASP A 146 -13.48 4.24 8.71
N THR A 147 -12.47 4.07 7.88
CA THR A 147 -12.38 2.88 7.05
C THR A 147 -11.99 1.68 7.90
N ARG A 148 -12.84 0.66 7.89
CA ARG A 148 -12.78 -0.48 8.80
C ARG A 148 -12.07 -1.68 8.17
N ASN A 149 -11.42 -2.48 9.02
CA ASN A 149 -10.80 -3.72 8.60
C ASN A 149 -11.86 -4.80 8.34
N PRO A 150 -11.89 -5.41 7.14
CA PRO A 150 -12.89 -6.44 6.83
C PRO A 150 -12.74 -7.71 7.68
N TRP A 151 -11.57 -8.02 8.19
CA TRP A 151 -11.36 -9.15 9.10
C TRP A 151 -12.02 -8.95 10.45
N GLN A 152 -11.99 -7.71 10.96
CA GLN A 152 -12.70 -7.29 12.17
C GLN A 152 -12.95 -5.78 12.13
N THR A 153 -14.20 -5.36 12.07
CA THR A 153 -14.58 -3.96 11.86
C THR A 153 -14.27 -2.99 13.00
N ASP A 154 -13.88 -3.50 14.16
CA ASP A 154 -13.40 -2.67 15.27
C ASP A 154 -11.92 -2.31 15.16
N TYR A 155 -11.22 -2.86 14.15
CA TYR A 155 -9.79 -2.67 13.96
C TYR A 155 -9.46 -1.82 12.75
N SER A 156 -8.29 -1.20 12.77
CA SER A 156 -7.76 -0.41 11.67
C SER A 156 -7.51 -1.28 10.43
N CYS A 157 -7.82 -0.76 9.25
CA CYS A 157 -7.37 -1.37 7.99
C CYS A 157 -5.95 -0.97 7.59
N GLY A 158 -5.26 -0.22 8.46
CA GLY A 158 -3.98 0.41 8.12
C GLY A 158 -4.15 1.61 7.19
N GLY A 159 -3.04 2.18 6.75
CA GLY A 159 -3.02 3.36 5.88
C GLY A 159 -1.65 3.58 5.21
N SER A 160 -1.60 4.50 4.27
CA SER A 160 -2.69 5.39 3.88
C SER A 160 -3.58 4.82 2.77
N SER A 161 -3.31 3.65 2.18
CA SER A 161 -4.18 3.02 1.15
C SER A 161 -5.19 2.05 1.79
N GLY A 162 -5.80 2.44 2.93
CA GLY A 162 -6.69 1.57 3.69
C GLY A 162 -7.97 1.21 2.95
N GLY A 163 -8.58 2.17 2.23
CA GLY A 163 -9.77 1.90 1.42
C GLY A 163 -9.51 0.87 0.32
N ALA A 164 -8.37 0.96 -0.36
CA ALA A 164 -7.97 -0.03 -1.37
C ALA A 164 -7.84 -1.43 -0.73
N ALA A 165 -7.12 -1.52 0.40
CA ALA A 165 -6.94 -2.79 1.09
C ALA A 165 -8.26 -3.38 1.60
N ALA A 166 -9.14 -2.56 2.19
CA ALA A 166 -10.43 -3.01 2.67
C ALA A 166 -11.30 -3.57 1.53
N LEU A 167 -11.35 -2.90 0.37
CA LEU A 167 -12.12 -3.34 -0.79
C LEU A 167 -11.58 -4.64 -1.40
N VAL A 168 -10.25 -4.79 -1.47
CA VAL A 168 -9.61 -6.00 -1.99
C VAL A 168 -9.81 -7.18 -1.04
N ALA A 169 -9.57 -6.99 0.26
CA ALA A 169 -9.74 -8.05 1.26
C ALA A 169 -11.18 -8.51 1.39
N ALA A 170 -12.15 -7.57 1.31
CA ALA A 170 -13.57 -7.90 1.35
C ALA A 170 -14.08 -8.56 0.04
N GLY A 171 -13.27 -8.67 -1.00
CA GLY A 171 -13.63 -9.31 -2.26
C GLY A 171 -14.46 -8.45 -3.22
N VAL A 172 -14.50 -7.12 -3.02
CA VAL A 172 -15.20 -6.19 -3.92
C VAL A 172 -14.50 -6.14 -5.29
N VAL A 173 -13.17 -6.03 -5.27
CA VAL A 173 -12.32 -6.11 -6.46
C VAL A 173 -11.11 -7.03 -6.16
N PRO A 174 -10.49 -7.64 -7.16
CA PRO A 174 -9.32 -8.49 -6.93
C PRO A 174 -8.04 -7.71 -6.66
N ILE A 175 -7.93 -6.51 -7.20
CA ILE A 175 -6.75 -5.65 -7.16
C ILE A 175 -7.19 -4.18 -7.16
N ALA A 176 -6.49 -3.33 -6.43
CA ALA A 176 -6.77 -1.90 -6.36
C ALA A 176 -5.47 -1.07 -6.31
N HIS A 177 -5.53 0.16 -6.86
CA HIS A 177 -4.42 1.10 -6.83
C HIS A 177 -4.10 1.57 -5.41
N SER A 178 -2.83 1.67 -5.12
CA SER A 178 -2.27 2.16 -3.86
C SER A 178 -1.07 3.07 -4.11
N ALA A 179 -0.62 3.75 -3.07
CA ALA A 179 0.63 4.52 -3.13
C ALA A 179 1.35 4.43 -1.79
N ASP A 180 2.69 4.40 -1.82
CA ASP A 180 3.55 4.11 -0.68
C ASP A 180 4.64 5.18 -0.54
N GLY A 181 4.46 6.10 0.41
CA GLY A 181 5.45 7.15 0.75
C GLY A 181 6.26 6.86 2.02
N GLY A 182 5.76 5.96 2.87
CA GLY A 182 6.40 5.54 4.13
C GLY A 182 5.95 4.15 4.57
N GLY A 183 5.27 3.40 3.69
CA GLY A 183 4.69 2.09 3.98
C GLY A 183 3.24 1.94 3.51
N SER A 184 2.67 2.95 2.86
CA SER A 184 1.22 3.06 2.65
C SER A 184 0.59 2.09 1.62
N THR A 185 1.36 1.21 1.00
CA THR A 185 0.90 -0.01 0.31
C THR A 185 1.09 -1.22 1.21
N ARG A 186 2.26 -1.34 1.83
CA ARG A 186 2.69 -2.48 2.63
C ARG A 186 1.95 -2.59 3.96
N ILE A 187 1.73 -1.46 4.65
CA ILE A 187 1.02 -1.39 5.95
C ILE A 187 -0.42 -1.90 5.82
N PRO A 188 -1.28 -1.32 4.94
CA PRO A 188 -2.64 -1.81 4.82
C PRO A 188 -2.72 -3.23 4.22
N ALA A 189 -1.76 -3.63 3.38
CA ALA A 189 -1.66 -5.03 2.93
C ALA A 189 -1.41 -5.97 4.12
N ALA A 190 -0.48 -5.62 5.04
CA ALA A 190 -0.22 -6.40 6.26
C ALA A 190 -1.45 -6.49 7.17
N CYS A 191 -2.18 -5.38 7.38
CA CYS A 191 -3.38 -5.33 8.22
C CYS A 191 -4.55 -6.13 7.66
N CYS A 192 -4.66 -6.24 6.34
CA CYS A 192 -5.81 -6.83 5.66
C CYS A 192 -5.52 -8.20 5.02
N GLY A 193 -4.33 -8.80 5.22
CA GLY A 193 -4.00 -10.13 4.72
C GLY A 193 -3.80 -10.19 3.21
N LEU A 194 -3.09 -9.21 2.66
CA LEU A 194 -2.93 -8.99 1.23
C LEU A 194 -1.45 -8.92 0.81
N VAL A 195 -1.22 -9.00 -0.48
CA VAL A 195 0.07 -8.76 -1.12
C VAL A 195 0.22 -7.27 -1.42
N GLY A 196 1.27 -6.65 -0.88
CA GLY A 196 1.57 -5.23 -1.12
C GLY A 196 3.01 -5.01 -1.53
N LEU A 197 3.27 -4.80 -2.82
CA LEU A 197 4.60 -4.50 -3.34
C LEU A 197 4.80 -2.99 -3.50
N LYS A 198 5.75 -2.45 -2.75
CA LYS A 198 6.40 -1.20 -3.10
C LYS A 198 7.54 -1.52 -4.07
N ALA A 199 7.34 -1.31 -5.34
CA ALA A 199 8.35 -1.58 -6.36
C ALA A 199 9.58 -0.65 -6.23
N SER A 200 10.62 -0.93 -6.98
CA SER A 200 11.76 -0.02 -7.15
C SER A 200 11.29 1.35 -7.67
N ARG A 201 11.90 2.41 -7.16
CA ARG A 201 11.60 3.79 -7.60
C ARG A 201 11.74 3.92 -9.10
N GLY A 202 10.67 4.46 -9.73
CA GLY A 202 10.61 4.66 -11.17
C GLY A 202 10.22 3.41 -11.97
N ARG A 203 9.76 2.31 -11.32
CA ARG A 203 9.21 1.14 -12.02
C ARG A 203 7.89 1.48 -12.72
N LEU A 204 7.06 2.30 -12.09
CA LEU A 204 5.82 2.83 -12.63
C LEU A 204 5.93 4.33 -12.90
N LEU A 205 5.02 4.87 -13.71
CA LEU A 205 4.80 6.31 -13.79
C LEU A 205 4.27 6.81 -12.45
N ALA A 206 4.67 8.02 -12.06
CA ALA A 206 4.23 8.63 -10.81
C ALA A 206 3.01 9.54 -11.05
N SER A 207 2.12 9.62 -10.04
CA SER A 207 1.09 10.67 -9.98
C SER A 207 1.73 12.06 -9.96
N LYS A 208 1.01 13.08 -10.45
CA LYS A 208 1.55 14.45 -10.53
C LYS A 208 2.02 14.98 -9.19
N MET A 209 1.31 14.64 -8.11
CA MET A 209 1.68 15.05 -6.76
C MET A 209 3.08 14.54 -6.38
N PHE A 210 3.43 13.32 -6.78
CA PHE A 210 4.74 12.72 -6.45
C PHE A 210 5.87 13.27 -7.33
N GLN A 211 5.58 13.65 -8.57
CA GLN A 211 6.58 14.25 -9.47
C GLN A 211 7.13 15.61 -8.98
N THR A 212 6.41 16.27 -8.07
CA THR A 212 6.80 17.58 -7.53
C THR A 212 7.53 17.50 -6.18
N GLN A 213 7.76 16.30 -5.65
CA GLN A 213 8.42 16.12 -4.36
C GLN A 213 9.93 16.46 -4.44
N ILE A 214 10.45 17.12 -3.40
CA ILE A 214 11.87 17.47 -3.29
C ILE A 214 12.73 16.21 -3.14
N ILE A 215 12.20 15.20 -2.44
CA ILE A 215 12.74 13.85 -2.37
C ILE A 215 11.63 12.91 -2.84
N ASP A 216 11.94 12.12 -3.84
CA ASP A 216 11.03 11.13 -4.41
C ASP A 216 10.98 9.89 -3.50
N ILE A 217 10.09 9.94 -2.48
CA ILE A 217 9.86 8.85 -1.53
C ILE A 217 8.59 8.08 -1.83
N ALA A 218 7.63 8.71 -2.53
CA ALA A 218 6.32 8.15 -2.77
C ALA A 218 6.27 7.44 -4.12
N ILE A 219 5.76 6.23 -4.12
CA ILE A 219 5.69 5.35 -5.28
C ILE A 219 4.26 4.83 -5.40
N ASP A 220 3.69 4.95 -6.59
CA ASP A 220 2.42 4.31 -6.92
C ASP A 220 2.59 2.80 -7.09
N GLY A 221 1.53 2.03 -6.80
CA GLY A 221 1.52 0.59 -6.89
C GLY A 221 0.11 0.02 -6.79
N VAL A 222 0.02 -1.25 -6.47
CA VAL A 222 -1.26 -1.95 -6.25
C VAL A 222 -1.21 -2.83 -5.00
N ILE A 223 -2.40 -3.14 -4.49
CA ILE A 223 -2.63 -4.16 -3.47
C ILE A 223 -3.52 -5.23 -4.11
N SER A 224 -3.18 -6.50 -3.93
CA SER A 224 -3.92 -7.64 -4.49
C SER A 224 -4.05 -8.80 -3.49
N ARG A 225 -4.91 -9.77 -3.82
CA ARG A 225 -5.07 -10.99 -3.02
C ARG A 225 -4.02 -12.07 -3.33
N SER A 226 -3.44 -12.05 -4.53
CA SER A 226 -2.49 -13.07 -4.99
C SER A 226 -1.19 -12.45 -5.47
N VAL A 227 -0.10 -13.18 -5.35
CA VAL A 227 1.19 -12.79 -5.95
C VAL A 227 1.06 -12.71 -7.46
N ARG A 228 0.26 -13.60 -8.06
CA ARG A 228 0.03 -13.64 -9.51
C ARG A 228 -0.54 -12.33 -10.04
N ASP A 229 -1.55 -11.77 -9.38
CA ASP A 229 -2.13 -10.47 -9.78
C ASP A 229 -1.11 -9.34 -9.72
N THR A 230 -0.32 -9.28 -8.63
CA THR A 230 0.75 -8.29 -8.49
C THR A 230 1.79 -8.44 -9.59
N ALA A 231 2.29 -9.65 -9.84
CA ALA A 231 3.33 -9.92 -10.83
C ALA A 231 2.87 -9.54 -12.26
N HIS A 232 1.66 -9.98 -12.64
CA HIS A 232 1.10 -9.63 -13.95
C HIS A 232 0.84 -8.14 -14.10
N PHE A 233 0.35 -7.46 -13.04
CA PHE A 233 0.16 -6.01 -13.08
C PHE A 233 1.47 -5.28 -13.43
N TYR A 234 2.57 -5.58 -12.76
CA TYR A 234 3.85 -4.92 -13.01
C TYR A 234 4.46 -5.32 -14.36
N THR A 235 4.28 -6.57 -14.79
CA THR A 235 4.70 -7.03 -16.12
C THR A 235 3.98 -6.27 -17.24
N GLU A 236 2.66 -6.10 -17.12
CA GLU A 236 1.87 -5.36 -18.11
C GLU A 236 2.14 -3.85 -18.06
N ALA A 237 2.32 -3.29 -16.87
CA ALA A 237 2.70 -1.89 -16.70
C ALA A 237 4.05 -1.56 -17.36
N GLU A 238 5.02 -2.51 -17.34
CA GLU A 238 6.31 -2.32 -18.00
C GLU A 238 6.22 -2.27 -19.53
N LYS A 239 5.19 -2.86 -20.13
CA LYS A 239 4.92 -2.73 -21.58
C LYS A 239 4.51 -1.31 -21.96
N TYR A 240 3.80 -0.61 -21.08
CA TYR A 240 3.40 0.79 -21.25
C TYR A 240 4.57 1.75 -20.99
N TYR A 241 5.33 1.53 -19.91
CA TYR A 241 6.46 2.36 -19.51
C TYR A 241 7.58 1.50 -18.93
N LYS A 242 8.76 1.58 -19.54
CA LYS A 242 9.97 0.89 -19.11
C LYS A 242 11.05 1.88 -18.72
N ASN A 243 11.50 1.82 -17.48
CA ASN A 243 12.62 2.64 -17.02
C ASN A 243 13.96 2.00 -17.46
N PRO A 244 14.75 2.66 -18.32
CA PRO A 244 16.01 2.09 -18.81
C PRO A 244 17.09 1.91 -17.74
N LYS A 245 16.91 2.52 -16.56
CA LYS A 245 17.83 2.42 -15.42
C LYS A 245 17.56 1.21 -14.54
N LEU A 246 16.43 0.52 -14.73
CA LEU A 246 16.06 -0.66 -13.95
C LEU A 246 16.21 -1.92 -14.81
N LYS A 247 16.54 -3.04 -14.17
CA LYS A 247 16.45 -4.34 -14.81
C LYS A 247 15.02 -4.57 -15.30
N PRO A 248 14.82 -5.12 -16.51
CA PRO A 248 13.49 -5.51 -16.95
C PRO A 248 12.86 -6.49 -15.96
N LEU A 249 11.57 -6.30 -15.67
CA LEU A 249 10.83 -7.24 -14.84
C LEU A 249 10.67 -8.58 -15.55
N GLY A 250 10.34 -8.52 -16.83
CA GLY A 250 10.00 -9.69 -17.62
C GLY A 250 8.69 -10.35 -17.17
N THR A 251 8.49 -11.59 -17.52
CA THR A 251 7.35 -12.39 -17.08
C THR A 251 7.71 -13.15 -15.82
N VAL A 252 7.02 -12.87 -14.71
CA VAL A 252 7.18 -13.57 -13.43
C VAL A 252 5.93 -14.39 -13.17
N ASN A 253 6.02 -15.73 -13.31
CA ASN A 253 4.90 -16.65 -13.23
C ASN A 253 5.18 -17.91 -12.40
N GLN A 254 6.31 -17.96 -11.72
CA GLN A 254 6.71 -19.13 -10.91
C GLN A 254 7.62 -18.71 -9.74
N GLY A 255 7.73 -19.58 -8.75
CA GLY A 255 8.61 -19.43 -7.63
C GLY A 255 10.09 -19.56 -7.97
N LEU A 256 10.94 -19.19 -7.03
CA LEU A 256 12.40 -19.29 -7.13
C LEU A 256 12.88 -20.72 -7.34
N THR A 257 13.88 -20.89 -8.19
CA THR A 257 14.60 -22.17 -8.39
C THR A 257 15.99 -22.17 -7.74
N LYS A 258 16.46 -20.99 -7.30
CA LYS A 258 17.80 -20.82 -6.66
C LYS A 258 17.68 -20.57 -5.17
N LYS A 259 18.70 -20.97 -4.43
CA LYS A 259 18.87 -20.62 -3.02
C LYS A 259 19.24 -19.15 -2.86
N LEU A 260 18.75 -18.53 -1.81
CA LEU A 260 19.07 -17.16 -1.43
C LEU A 260 19.77 -17.13 -0.07
N ARG A 261 20.55 -16.07 0.14
CA ARG A 261 21.07 -15.66 1.44
C ARG A 261 20.13 -14.58 1.98
N ILE A 262 19.43 -14.90 3.07
CA ILE A 262 18.40 -14.04 3.63
C ILE A 262 18.86 -13.58 5.01
N GLY A 263 19.00 -12.26 5.17
CA GLY A 263 19.19 -11.68 6.49
C GLY A 263 17.82 -11.42 7.13
N PHE A 264 17.67 -11.68 8.44
CA PHE A 264 16.46 -11.29 9.13
C PHE A 264 16.75 -10.48 10.39
N SER A 265 15.83 -9.63 10.77
CA SER A 265 15.89 -8.82 12.00
C SER A 265 14.51 -8.59 12.59
N ASN A 266 14.39 -8.71 13.92
CA ASN A 266 13.23 -8.24 14.68
C ASN A 266 13.42 -6.80 15.18
N ASP A 267 14.62 -6.23 15.08
CA ASP A 267 14.90 -4.87 15.48
C ASP A 267 14.44 -3.89 14.38
N SER A 268 13.65 -2.91 14.77
CA SER A 268 13.23 -1.82 13.88
C SER A 268 14.31 -0.74 13.76
N LEU A 269 14.07 0.21 12.87
CA LEU A 269 14.91 1.41 12.70
C LEU A 269 14.98 2.30 13.95
N LYS A 270 14.06 2.11 14.90
CA LYS A 270 14.02 2.81 16.21
C LYS A 270 14.54 1.96 17.37
N GLY A 271 15.09 0.78 17.09
CA GLY A 271 15.49 -0.19 18.12
C GLY A 271 14.31 -0.85 18.86
N LEU A 272 13.07 -0.66 18.36
CA LEU A 272 11.89 -1.37 18.86
C LEU A 272 11.84 -2.77 18.24
N LYS A 273 11.36 -3.74 19.00
CA LYS A 273 11.10 -5.11 18.50
C LYS A 273 9.64 -5.30 18.16
N GLY A 274 9.36 -6.25 17.30
CA GLY A 274 8.01 -6.75 17.09
C GLY A 274 7.45 -7.32 18.39
N ASP A 275 6.13 -7.19 18.59
CA ASP A 275 5.45 -7.82 19.73
C ASP A 275 5.49 -9.36 19.64
N GLY A 276 5.08 -10.05 20.69
CA GLY A 276 5.15 -11.52 20.77
C GLY A 276 4.50 -12.25 19.59
N PRO A 277 3.25 -11.92 19.20
CA PRO A 277 2.63 -12.49 18.00
C PRO A 277 3.42 -12.21 16.71
N THR A 278 3.90 -10.99 16.53
CA THR A 278 4.68 -10.58 15.35
C THR A 278 6.02 -11.33 15.29
N GLU A 279 6.74 -11.42 16.42
CA GLU A 279 7.99 -12.19 16.51
C GLU A 279 7.76 -13.67 16.24
N SER A 280 6.68 -14.25 16.75
CA SER A 280 6.31 -15.65 16.47
C SER A 280 6.12 -15.92 14.99
N VAL A 281 5.43 -15.01 14.27
CA VAL A 281 5.26 -15.12 12.80
C VAL A 281 6.59 -14.95 12.08
N LEU A 282 7.43 -14.00 12.51
CA LEU A 282 8.78 -13.82 11.95
C LEU A 282 9.60 -15.13 12.04
N LEU A 283 9.66 -15.74 13.22
CA LEU A 283 10.44 -16.97 13.43
C LEU A 283 9.87 -18.17 12.66
N LYS A 284 8.54 -18.27 12.53
CA LYS A 284 7.90 -19.28 11.65
C LYS A 284 8.26 -19.04 10.18
N THR A 285 8.31 -17.79 9.74
CA THR A 285 8.71 -17.43 8.38
C THR A 285 10.19 -17.77 8.13
N VAL A 286 11.07 -17.51 9.10
CA VAL A 286 12.49 -17.94 9.06
C VAL A 286 12.58 -19.45 8.87
N LYS A 287 11.86 -20.22 9.69
CA LYS A 287 11.85 -21.68 9.59
C LYS A 287 11.35 -22.16 8.22
N LEU A 288 10.28 -21.57 7.68
CA LEU A 288 9.77 -21.91 6.36
C LEU A 288 10.83 -21.66 5.27
N LEU A 289 11.55 -20.54 5.33
CA LEU A 289 12.61 -20.21 4.38
C LEU A 289 13.78 -21.21 4.44
N GLU A 290 14.17 -21.64 5.65
CA GLU A 290 15.18 -22.69 5.85
C GLU A 290 14.72 -24.03 5.28
N ASP A 291 13.45 -24.42 5.51
CA ASP A 291 12.85 -25.65 4.98
C ASP A 291 12.76 -25.64 3.45
N LEU A 292 12.62 -24.45 2.83
CA LEU A 292 12.71 -24.23 1.38
C LEU A 292 14.16 -24.24 0.87
N GLY A 293 15.14 -24.36 1.76
CA GLY A 293 16.56 -24.52 1.44
C GLY A 293 17.33 -23.21 1.28
N HIS A 294 16.78 -22.07 1.70
CA HIS A 294 17.51 -20.79 1.75
C HIS A 294 18.48 -20.78 2.95
N GLU A 295 19.53 -19.95 2.83
CA GLU A 295 20.44 -19.66 3.93
C GLU A 295 19.92 -18.46 4.71
N VAL A 296 19.46 -18.65 5.96
CA VAL A 296 18.86 -17.59 6.77
C VAL A 296 19.74 -17.24 7.95
N GLN A 297 20.04 -15.97 8.15
CA GLN A 297 20.91 -15.49 9.24
C GLN A 297 20.32 -14.26 9.94
N LEU A 298 20.46 -14.22 11.26
CA LEU A 298 20.13 -13.03 12.05
C LEU A 298 21.16 -11.95 11.75
N VAL A 299 20.69 -10.75 11.42
CA VAL A 299 21.54 -9.61 11.11
C VAL A 299 21.10 -8.35 11.87
N LYS A 300 22.06 -7.48 12.18
CA LYS A 300 21.75 -6.12 12.61
C LYS A 300 21.67 -5.22 11.38
N ILE A 301 20.56 -4.51 11.23
CA ILE A 301 20.39 -3.57 10.12
C ILE A 301 21.31 -2.37 10.34
N PRO A 302 22.28 -2.09 9.46
CA PRO A 302 23.28 -1.05 9.65
C PRO A 302 22.75 0.33 9.21
N ILE A 303 21.67 0.78 9.82
CA ILE A 303 21.06 2.09 9.59
C ILE A 303 21.28 2.96 10.82
N GLU A 304 21.76 4.17 10.60
CA GLU A 304 22.00 5.14 11.67
C GLU A 304 20.66 5.63 12.24
N GLU A 305 20.57 5.81 13.56
CA GLU A 305 19.39 6.35 14.24
C GLU A 305 18.95 7.72 13.67
N GLN A 306 19.91 8.52 13.21
CA GLN A 306 19.67 9.81 12.57
C GLN A 306 18.73 9.71 11.35
N PHE A 307 18.67 8.56 10.66
CA PHE A 307 17.74 8.35 9.56
C PHE A 307 16.29 8.54 9.98
N VAL A 308 15.91 8.04 11.16
CA VAL A 308 14.54 8.14 11.67
C VAL A 308 14.14 9.60 11.85
N ASP A 309 15.02 10.40 12.47
CA ASP A 309 14.80 11.83 12.64
C ASP A 309 14.68 12.55 11.29
N ASP A 310 15.55 12.23 10.35
CA ASP A 310 15.54 12.84 9.02
C ASP A 310 14.27 12.51 8.25
N PHE A 311 13.76 11.28 8.36
CA PHE A 311 12.51 10.89 7.74
C PHE A 311 11.30 11.58 8.38
N ILE A 312 11.27 11.70 9.70
CA ILE A 312 10.26 12.49 10.43
C ILE A 312 10.31 13.96 9.98
N TYR A 313 11.50 14.52 9.86
CA TYR A 313 11.69 15.89 9.38
C TYR A 313 11.15 16.12 7.99
N LEU A 314 11.34 15.15 7.09
CA LEU A 314 10.74 15.20 5.75
C LEU A 314 9.21 15.24 5.85
N TRP A 315 8.62 14.44 6.73
CA TRP A 315 7.17 14.41 6.95
C TRP A 315 6.64 15.75 7.47
N GLU A 316 7.35 16.35 8.45
CA GLU A 316 7.07 17.70 8.97
C GLU A 316 7.18 18.77 7.87
N MET A 317 8.20 18.67 7.01
CA MET A 317 8.37 19.58 5.86
C MET A 317 7.22 19.46 4.86
N LEU A 318 6.82 18.24 4.50
CA LEU A 318 5.72 18.01 3.55
C LEU A 318 4.40 18.59 4.09
N ALA A 319 4.07 18.36 5.36
CA ALA A 319 2.90 18.93 6.00
C ALA A 319 2.96 20.47 6.07
N PHE A 320 4.13 21.04 6.36
CA PHE A 320 4.33 22.49 6.35
C PHE A 320 4.12 23.08 4.95
N LEU A 321 4.69 22.47 3.91
CA LEU A 321 4.52 22.91 2.53
C LEU A 321 3.05 22.82 2.10
N THR A 322 2.37 21.73 2.41
CA THR A 322 0.94 21.56 2.15
C THR A 322 0.12 22.66 2.82
N LYS A 323 0.33 22.92 4.10
CA LYS A 323 -0.39 23.96 4.83
C LYS A 323 -0.07 25.36 4.31
N LYS A 324 1.20 25.67 4.06
CA LYS A 324 1.65 27.02 3.65
C LYS A 324 1.34 27.35 2.21
N PHE A 325 1.43 26.36 1.33
CA PHE A 325 1.34 26.54 -0.13
C PHE A 325 0.20 25.76 -0.79
N GLY A 326 -0.70 25.13 -0.02
CA GLY A 326 -1.84 24.40 -0.56
C GLY A 326 -2.74 25.27 -1.45
N TRP A 327 -2.85 26.57 -1.15
CA TRP A 327 -3.56 27.52 -1.99
C TRP A 327 -2.94 27.65 -3.40
N ALA A 328 -1.63 27.50 -3.55
CA ALA A 328 -0.96 27.54 -4.86
C ALA A 328 -1.22 26.25 -5.67
N MET A 329 -1.40 25.11 -4.98
CA MET A 329 -1.70 23.80 -5.59
C MET A 329 -3.17 23.66 -5.95
N PHE A 330 -4.08 24.08 -5.06
CA PHE A 330 -5.52 23.82 -5.16
C PHE A 330 -6.37 25.09 -5.34
N GLY A 331 -5.73 26.25 -5.42
CA GLY A 331 -6.38 27.55 -5.60
C GLY A 331 -7.31 27.93 -4.44
N LYS A 332 -8.37 28.67 -4.77
CA LYS A 332 -9.40 29.15 -3.80
C LYS A 332 -10.20 28.02 -3.13
N HIS A 333 -10.03 26.80 -3.58
CA HIS A 333 -10.74 25.63 -3.06
C HIS A 333 -10.06 24.98 -1.84
N PHE A 334 -8.87 25.48 -1.45
CA PHE A 334 -8.12 25.02 -0.30
C PHE A 334 -8.47 25.85 0.95
N ASP A 335 -9.19 25.22 1.88
CA ASP A 335 -9.54 25.83 3.17
C ASP A 335 -8.57 25.38 4.27
N ASN A 336 -7.59 26.23 4.57
CA ASN A 336 -6.53 25.97 5.56
C ASN A 336 -7.07 25.75 6.99
N ASN A 337 -8.30 26.21 7.30
CA ASN A 337 -8.90 26.09 8.63
C ASN A 337 -9.48 24.67 8.86
N LYS A 338 -9.64 23.89 7.82
CA LYS A 338 -10.19 22.54 7.86
C LYS A 338 -9.12 21.43 7.90
N LEU A 339 -7.86 21.81 8.06
CA LEU A 339 -6.76 20.85 8.20
C LEU A 339 -6.79 20.16 9.56
N THR A 340 -6.51 18.88 9.58
CA THR A 340 -6.52 18.04 10.78
C THR A 340 -5.40 18.40 11.78
N ASN A 341 -5.51 17.85 12.98
CA ASN A 341 -4.48 17.95 14.02
C ASN A 341 -3.13 17.39 13.55
N VAL A 342 -3.13 16.39 12.68
CA VAL A 342 -1.91 15.78 12.11
C VAL A 342 -1.15 16.78 11.24
N VAL A 343 -1.81 17.35 10.24
CA VAL A 343 -1.18 18.34 9.35
C VAL A 343 -0.76 19.58 10.15
N ASN A 344 -1.62 20.03 11.05
CA ASN A 344 -1.33 21.19 11.90
C ASN A 344 -0.16 20.94 12.86
N GLY A 345 -0.09 19.77 13.49
CA GLY A 345 0.98 19.38 14.42
C GLY A 345 2.33 19.26 13.73
N LEU A 346 2.38 18.47 12.63
CA LEU A 346 3.60 18.31 11.84
C LEU A 346 4.10 19.66 11.29
N SER A 347 3.19 20.48 10.74
CA SER A 347 3.56 21.75 10.14
C SER A 347 4.13 22.77 11.14
N LYS A 348 3.75 22.70 12.45
CA LYS A 348 4.27 23.55 13.51
C LYS A 348 5.70 23.18 13.94
N ARG A 349 6.12 21.95 13.70
CA ARG A 349 7.45 21.46 14.12
C ARG A 349 8.55 21.87 13.14
N TYR A 350 8.30 21.79 11.84
CA TYR A 350 9.30 22.05 10.82
C TYR A 350 9.99 23.43 10.93
N PRO A 351 9.29 24.58 11.07
CA PRO A 351 9.95 25.89 11.14
C PRO A 351 10.92 26.07 12.30
N LYS A 352 10.72 25.34 13.41
CA LYS A 352 11.60 25.42 14.58
C LYS A 352 13.04 24.98 14.28
N ASN A 353 13.20 24.18 13.23
CA ASN A 353 14.46 23.56 12.85
C ASN A 353 14.75 23.66 11.35
N ILE A 354 14.21 24.66 10.66
CA ILE A 354 14.31 24.81 9.21
C ILE A 354 15.76 24.82 8.68
N TRP A 355 16.70 25.28 9.53
CA TRP A 355 18.13 25.30 9.23
C TRP A 355 18.74 23.93 9.02
N ARG A 356 18.11 22.85 9.53
CA ARG A 356 18.53 21.45 9.30
C ARG A 356 18.22 20.94 7.92
N THR A 357 17.40 21.67 7.12
CA THR A 357 16.89 21.20 5.81
C THR A 357 17.99 20.75 4.86
N PRO A 358 19.08 21.48 4.59
CA PRO A 358 20.10 21.02 3.67
C PRO A 358 20.75 19.70 4.12
N GLY A 359 20.99 19.55 5.43
CA GLY A 359 21.64 18.37 6.00
C GLY A 359 20.78 17.10 5.86
N PHE A 360 19.50 17.15 6.27
CA PHE A 360 18.65 15.97 6.19
C PHE A 360 18.32 15.58 4.75
N LEU A 361 18.12 16.55 3.85
CA LEU A 361 17.91 16.26 2.43
C LEU A 361 19.14 15.58 1.81
N HIS A 362 20.34 16.00 2.19
CA HIS A 362 21.57 15.34 1.74
C HIS A 362 21.64 13.89 2.23
N ARG A 363 21.39 13.63 3.52
CA ARG A 363 21.42 12.28 4.11
C ARG A 363 20.33 11.38 3.53
N LEU A 364 19.11 11.89 3.34
CA LEU A 364 18.04 11.10 2.71
C LEU A 364 18.36 10.74 1.24
N LYS A 365 19.01 11.64 0.49
CA LYS A 365 19.50 11.30 -0.87
C LYS A 365 20.62 10.25 -0.83
N LYS A 366 21.48 10.32 0.19
CA LYS A 366 22.55 9.32 0.39
C LYS A 366 22.00 7.93 0.71
N ALA A 367 20.77 7.84 1.31
CA ALA A 367 20.14 6.57 1.64
C ALA A 367 20.03 5.60 0.44
N TYR A 368 20.00 6.12 -0.80
CA TYR A 368 20.07 5.28 -2.00
C TYR A 368 21.35 4.43 -2.03
N TYR A 369 22.51 5.05 -1.82
CA TYR A 369 23.81 4.36 -1.84
C TYR A 369 24.03 3.51 -0.58
N ASP A 370 23.56 3.99 0.57
CA ASP A 370 23.68 3.26 1.84
C ASP A 370 22.87 1.96 1.81
N TYR A 371 21.74 1.94 1.09
CA TYR A 371 20.91 0.75 0.89
C TYR A 371 21.65 -0.33 0.07
N ASP A 372 22.26 0.04 -1.05
CA ASP A 372 23.08 -0.87 -1.85
C ASP A 372 24.26 -1.42 -1.04
N ASN A 373 24.97 -0.55 -0.30
CA ASN A 373 26.07 -0.94 0.57
C ASN A 373 25.63 -1.88 1.69
N MET A 374 24.42 -1.74 2.23
CA MET A 374 23.87 -2.64 3.23
C MET A 374 23.80 -4.08 2.71
N PHE A 375 23.20 -4.31 1.54
CA PHE A 375 23.10 -5.65 0.95
C PHE A 375 24.50 -6.25 0.68
N LYS A 376 25.42 -5.45 0.18
CA LYS A 376 26.82 -5.87 -0.08
C LYS A 376 27.57 -6.22 1.20
N SER A 377 27.48 -5.39 2.23
CA SER A 377 28.20 -5.58 3.49
C SER A 377 27.68 -6.77 4.29
N LEU A 378 26.36 -6.99 4.30
CA LEU A 378 25.74 -8.14 4.93
C LEU A 378 25.83 -9.42 4.09
N GLN A 379 26.26 -9.31 2.83
CA GLN A 379 26.31 -10.42 1.86
C GLN A 379 24.98 -11.17 1.72
N ILE A 380 23.87 -10.45 1.71
CA ILE A 380 22.51 -11.00 1.59
C ILE A 380 21.87 -10.60 0.27
N ASP A 381 20.94 -11.42 -0.19
CA ASP A 381 20.15 -11.18 -1.40
C ASP A 381 18.80 -10.53 -1.02
N VAL A 382 18.25 -10.91 0.15
CA VAL A 382 16.97 -10.43 0.68
C VAL A 382 17.10 -10.14 2.18
N MET A 383 16.44 -9.09 2.64
CA MET A 383 16.24 -8.80 4.07
C MET A 383 14.79 -9.10 4.46
N LEU A 384 14.57 -9.81 5.56
CA LEU A 384 13.28 -10.10 6.16
C LEU A 384 13.12 -9.34 7.49
N THR A 385 11.99 -8.63 7.63
CA THR A 385 11.57 -7.98 8.88
C THR A 385 10.06 -8.12 9.08
N PRO A 386 9.51 -7.83 10.24
CA PRO A 386 8.10 -7.50 10.33
C PRO A 386 7.75 -6.32 9.40
N THR A 387 6.50 -6.24 8.96
CA THR A 387 6.00 -5.02 8.27
C THR A 387 5.67 -3.94 9.30
N LEU A 388 5.14 -4.33 10.45
CA LEU A 388 4.67 -3.50 11.56
C LEU A 388 5.21 -4.02 12.89
N ALA A 389 5.39 -3.14 13.90
CA ALA A 389 5.98 -3.50 15.18
C ALA A 389 5.03 -4.28 16.11
N HIS A 390 3.74 -4.19 15.90
CA HIS A 390 2.75 -4.94 16.66
C HIS A 390 1.53 -5.25 15.80
N THR A 391 0.71 -6.16 16.28
CA THR A 391 -0.55 -6.54 15.65
C THR A 391 -1.43 -5.32 15.39
N THR A 392 -2.35 -5.46 14.43
CA THR A 392 -3.22 -4.36 14.00
C THR A 392 -4.02 -3.80 15.19
N PRO A 393 -3.97 -2.48 15.47
CA PRO A 393 -4.66 -1.89 16.61
C PRO A 393 -6.15 -1.68 16.33
N ILE A 394 -6.93 -1.53 17.41
CA ILE A 394 -8.32 -1.10 17.33
C ILE A 394 -8.41 0.33 16.78
N ILE A 395 -9.53 0.65 16.14
CA ILE A 395 -9.89 2.02 15.75
C ILE A 395 -9.90 2.92 16.98
N GLY A 396 -9.42 4.16 16.84
CA GLY A 396 -9.19 5.10 17.93
C GLY A 396 -7.77 5.06 18.51
N HIS A 397 -7.00 3.98 18.30
CA HIS A 397 -5.60 3.94 18.75
C HIS A 397 -4.71 4.96 18.01
N LEU A 398 -5.00 5.20 16.74
CA LEU A 398 -4.36 6.19 15.87
C LEU A 398 -5.36 7.24 15.40
N GLY A 399 -6.45 7.41 16.15
CA GLY A 399 -7.56 8.30 15.80
C GLY A 399 -7.11 9.75 15.63
N ALA A 400 -7.71 10.39 14.67
CA ALA A 400 -7.40 11.77 14.32
C ALA A 400 -7.89 12.80 15.36
N ASP A 401 -8.69 12.37 16.34
CA ASP A 401 -9.18 13.13 17.51
C ASP A 401 -8.19 13.13 18.70
N LEU A 402 -7.19 12.26 18.67
CA LEU A 402 -6.15 12.24 19.70
C LEU A 402 -5.30 13.51 19.67
N ASP A 403 -4.66 13.83 20.84
CA ASP A 403 -3.62 14.83 20.80
C ASP A 403 -2.49 14.40 19.87
N PHE A 404 -1.91 15.38 19.18
CA PHE A 404 -0.94 15.11 18.11
C PHE A 404 0.29 14.33 18.60
N GLU A 405 0.82 14.62 19.79
CA GLU A 405 2.05 13.98 20.28
C GLU A 405 1.82 12.50 20.60
N THR A 406 0.69 12.16 21.21
CA THR A 406 0.30 10.78 21.51
C THR A 406 0.10 10.00 20.22
N MET A 407 -0.70 10.52 19.29
CA MET A 407 -0.96 9.89 18.00
C MET A 407 0.34 9.70 17.21
N PHE A 408 1.17 10.72 17.11
CA PHE A 408 2.43 10.69 16.37
C PHE A 408 3.43 9.68 16.95
N LYS A 409 3.55 9.60 18.28
CA LYS A 409 4.37 8.60 18.96
C LYS A 409 3.90 7.18 18.65
N ARG A 410 2.57 6.92 18.74
CA ARG A 410 1.98 5.62 18.44
C ARG A 410 2.23 5.24 16.98
N MET A 411 1.97 6.17 16.04
CA MET A 411 2.18 5.99 14.62
C MET A 411 3.63 5.63 14.27
N THR A 412 4.59 6.41 14.77
CA THR A 412 6.02 6.20 14.48
C THR A 412 6.59 4.95 15.15
N ASN A 413 5.99 4.48 16.25
CA ASN A 413 6.37 3.23 16.87
C ASN A 413 5.80 2.02 16.10
N TRP A 414 4.60 2.12 15.60
CA TRP A 414 3.95 1.03 14.86
C TRP A 414 4.56 0.84 13.47
N ALA A 415 4.71 1.92 12.69
CA ALA A 415 5.19 1.89 11.29
C ALA A 415 6.72 2.10 11.19
N CYS A 416 7.51 1.48 12.07
CA CYS A 416 8.94 1.77 12.21
C CYS A 416 9.86 0.93 11.30
N TYR A 417 9.36 -0.01 10.50
CA TYR A 417 10.17 -0.83 9.59
C TYR A 417 10.14 -0.34 8.13
N THR A 418 9.02 0.23 7.70
CA THR A 418 8.76 0.50 6.28
C THR A 418 9.51 1.68 5.64
N PRO A 419 9.86 2.79 6.36
CA PRO A 419 10.30 4.04 5.75
C PRO A 419 11.62 3.97 4.96
N TYR A 420 12.54 3.09 5.33
CA TYR A 420 13.86 3.05 4.70
C TYR A 420 13.80 2.66 3.22
N ALA A 421 12.94 1.72 2.87
CA ALA A 421 12.72 1.36 1.47
C ALA A 421 12.14 2.52 0.63
N ASN A 422 11.44 3.48 1.25
CA ASN A 422 10.95 4.69 0.57
C ASN A 422 12.09 5.68 0.31
N ALA A 423 12.86 5.99 1.34
CA ALA A 423 13.97 6.93 1.22
C ALA A 423 15.04 6.41 0.25
N SER A 424 15.39 5.14 0.35
CA SER A 424 16.38 4.52 -0.55
C SER A 424 15.85 4.32 -1.98
N GLY A 425 14.56 4.01 -2.14
CA GLY A 425 13.95 3.67 -3.43
C GLY A 425 14.07 2.20 -3.82
N GLY A 426 14.61 1.35 -2.94
CA GLY A 426 14.67 -0.10 -3.15
C GLY A 426 13.29 -0.78 -3.06
N PRO A 427 13.07 -1.94 -3.67
CA PRO A 427 11.81 -2.64 -3.62
C PRO A 427 11.59 -3.32 -2.26
N ALA A 428 10.33 -3.40 -1.82
CA ALA A 428 9.94 -4.15 -0.64
C ALA A 428 8.50 -4.67 -0.78
N ILE A 429 8.27 -5.93 -0.44
CA ILE A 429 6.96 -6.57 -0.50
C ILE A 429 6.51 -7.00 0.90
N SER A 430 5.25 -6.72 1.24
CA SER A 430 4.59 -7.27 2.43
C SER A 430 3.72 -8.46 2.03
N LEU A 431 3.92 -9.59 2.71
CA LEU A 431 3.18 -10.84 2.51
C LEU A 431 2.50 -11.26 3.81
N PRO A 432 1.27 -11.81 3.78
CA PRO A 432 0.52 -12.20 4.99
C PRO A 432 0.99 -13.57 5.50
N MET A 433 2.10 -13.59 6.26
CA MET A 433 2.77 -14.83 6.68
C MET A 433 2.17 -15.49 7.92
N GLY A 434 1.17 -14.87 8.54
CA GLY A 434 0.48 -15.46 9.69
C GLY A 434 -0.66 -14.60 10.20
N ASN A 435 -1.26 -15.05 11.31
CA ASN A 435 -2.36 -14.37 11.98
C ASN A 435 -2.09 -14.27 13.48
N ASP A 436 -2.61 -13.21 14.10
CA ASP A 436 -2.63 -13.06 15.55
C ASP A 436 -3.52 -14.15 16.17
N PRO A 437 -3.00 -14.96 17.09
CA PRO A 437 -3.77 -16.07 17.68
C PRO A 437 -4.97 -15.61 18.53
N SER A 438 -4.99 -14.36 18.97
CA SER A 438 -6.05 -13.82 19.83
C SER A 438 -7.18 -13.16 19.05
N THR A 439 -6.86 -12.46 17.96
CA THR A 439 -7.82 -11.69 17.17
C THR A 439 -8.10 -12.27 15.79
N ASP A 440 -7.25 -13.21 15.36
CA ASP A 440 -7.23 -13.77 14.00
C ASP A 440 -6.93 -12.74 12.89
N LEU A 441 -6.48 -11.55 13.25
CA LEU A 441 -6.06 -10.53 12.30
C LEU A 441 -4.74 -10.92 11.62
N PRO A 442 -4.59 -10.61 10.32
CA PRO A 442 -3.36 -10.90 9.58
C PRO A 442 -2.13 -10.20 10.16
N ILE A 443 -0.98 -10.87 10.06
CA ILE A 443 0.35 -10.33 10.36
C ILE A 443 1.20 -10.43 9.11
N GLY A 444 1.66 -9.28 8.62
CA GLY A 444 2.51 -9.18 7.43
C GLY A 444 4.00 -9.21 7.77
N MET A 445 4.75 -9.97 6.97
CA MET A 445 6.22 -9.93 6.95
C MET A 445 6.69 -9.19 5.71
N MET A 446 7.74 -8.38 5.87
CA MET A 446 8.28 -7.57 4.79
C MET A 446 9.61 -8.10 4.30
N PHE A 447 9.71 -8.32 2.99
CA PHE A 447 10.92 -8.74 2.31
C PHE A 447 11.45 -7.57 1.48
N TRP A 448 12.73 -7.25 1.64
CA TRP A 448 13.42 -6.17 0.92
C TRP A 448 14.48 -6.78 0.01
N ALA A 449 14.68 -6.18 -1.15
CA ALA A 449 15.78 -6.55 -2.05
C ALA A 449 16.50 -5.30 -2.58
N ASN A 450 17.66 -5.48 -3.16
CA ASN A 450 18.42 -4.36 -3.69
C ASN A 450 17.70 -3.70 -4.88
N HIS A 451 18.13 -2.51 -5.27
CA HIS A 451 17.53 -1.73 -6.35
C HIS A 451 17.35 -2.54 -7.64
N GLY A 452 16.15 -2.51 -8.21
CA GLY A 452 15.82 -3.21 -9.45
C GLY A 452 15.58 -4.71 -9.31
N GLU A 453 15.69 -5.28 -8.09
CA GLU A 453 15.46 -6.71 -7.83
C GLU A 453 13.99 -7.02 -7.52
N ASP A 454 13.06 -6.30 -8.15
CA ASP A 454 11.61 -6.53 -8.01
C ASP A 454 11.21 -7.96 -8.41
N THR A 455 11.82 -8.49 -9.48
CA THR A 455 11.62 -9.87 -9.95
C THR A 455 11.97 -10.88 -8.87
N LEU A 456 13.10 -10.69 -8.18
CA LEU A 456 13.54 -11.57 -7.10
C LEU A 456 12.50 -11.65 -5.97
N LEU A 457 11.92 -10.50 -5.58
CA LEU A 457 10.88 -10.46 -4.56
C LEU A 457 9.58 -11.13 -5.00
N LEU A 458 9.19 -10.98 -6.25
CA LEU A 458 8.00 -11.63 -6.79
C LEU A 458 8.17 -13.15 -6.91
N GLU A 459 9.33 -13.62 -7.37
CA GLU A 459 9.66 -15.05 -7.43
C GLU A 459 9.68 -15.67 -6.02
N LEU A 460 10.29 -14.99 -5.03
CA LEU A 460 10.25 -15.42 -3.63
C LEU A 460 8.82 -15.45 -3.09
N ALA A 461 8.03 -14.43 -3.41
CA ALA A 461 6.62 -14.37 -2.98
C ALA A 461 5.78 -15.51 -3.58
N TYR A 462 5.98 -15.88 -4.85
CA TYR A 462 5.34 -17.07 -5.44
C TYR A 462 5.72 -18.35 -4.70
N GLN A 463 7.01 -18.53 -4.42
CA GLN A 463 7.48 -19.71 -3.69
C GLN A 463 6.85 -19.82 -2.30
N LEU A 464 6.72 -18.68 -1.59
CA LEU A 464 6.10 -18.63 -0.27
C LEU A 464 4.59 -18.86 -0.33
N GLU A 465 3.88 -18.28 -1.31
CA GLU A 465 2.45 -18.48 -1.52
C GLU A 465 2.12 -19.94 -1.84
N GLU A 466 2.97 -20.60 -2.62
CA GLU A 466 2.84 -22.02 -2.96
C GLU A 466 3.13 -22.93 -1.76
N ALA A 467 4.20 -22.65 -1.02
CA ALA A 467 4.62 -23.49 0.12
C ALA A 467 3.69 -23.35 1.33
N GLN A 468 3.16 -22.14 1.56
CA GLN A 468 2.25 -21.82 2.65
C GLN A 468 1.18 -20.85 2.16
N PRO A 469 0.11 -21.35 1.50
CA PRO A 469 -1.01 -20.50 1.12
C PRO A 469 -1.56 -19.77 2.35
N TRP A 470 -1.69 -18.44 2.23
CA TRP A 470 -2.19 -17.65 3.35
C TRP A 470 -3.68 -17.79 3.56
N LYS A 471 -4.09 -17.56 4.79
CA LYS A 471 -5.47 -17.65 5.21
C LYS A 471 -6.32 -16.65 4.44
N LYS A 472 -7.44 -17.11 3.92
CA LYS A 472 -8.47 -16.26 3.30
C LYS A 472 -9.45 -15.77 4.37
N ILE A 473 -10.04 -14.59 4.16
CA ILE A 473 -11.04 -14.02 5.08
C ILE A 473 -12.28 -14.91 5.22
N THR A 474 -12.52 -15.78 4.27
CA THR A 474 -13.63 -16.75 4.24
C THR A 474 -13.41 -18.00 5.09
N ASN A 475 -12.21 -18.19 5.63
CA ASN A 475 -11.83 -19.41 6.39
C ASN A 475 -11.96 -19.22 7.89
#